data_a2132dc3f9b87444bf7f5128a03816d5
#
_entry.id   a2132dc3f9b87444bf7f5128a03816d5
#
_cell.length_a   1.000
_cell.length_b   1.000
_cell.length_c   1.000
_cell.angle_alpha   90.00
_cell.angle_beta   90.00
_cell.angle_gamma   90.00
#
_symmetry.space_group_name_H-M   'P 1'
#
loop_
_entity.id
_entity.type
_entity.pdbx_description
1 polymer ?
#
loop_
_entity_poly.entity_id
_entity_poly.type
_entity_poly.pdbx_seq_one_letter_code
_entity_poly.pdbx_strand_id
1 'polypeptide(L)'
;MSATKSTRKPATSSTGTASSGFTEEIDAIIRNSDDWRGETLSRLRGIVLGAGPAVVEEVKWKKPSRPEGVPVWSLDGIVCIGEMLKNAVRLTFPKGAQMKDPKKLFNARLDSSSVRAIDFCEGEKIPEAALRALILEAMGLNV
;
A
#
# COMPACT_ATOMS: atom_id res chain seq x y z
N MET A 1 -25.54 -2.27 -17.57
CA MET A 1 -24.90 -2.76 -17.75
C MET A 1 -24.45 -2.97 -17.84
N SER A 2 -24.60 -2.63 -17.47
CA SER A 2 -23.69 -3.14 -17.51
C SER A 2 -23.11 -3.12 -17.51
N ALA A 3 -23.38 -2.90 -17.29
CA ALA A 3 -22.45 -3.22 -17.24
C ALA A 3 -21.84 -2.97 -17.17
N THR A 4 -21.98 -2.78 -16.84
CA THR A 4 -21.16 -2.98 -16.75
C THR A 4 -20.52 -2.69 -16.68
N LYS A 5 -20.58 -2.63 -16.38
CA LYS A 5 -19.77 -2.79 -16.32
C LYS A 5 -19.02 -2.71 -16.46
N SER A 6 -19.45 -2.47 -16.32
CA SER A 6 -18.53 -2.81 -16.50
C SER A 6 -17.91 -2.34 -16.65
N THR A 7 -18.12 -2.15 -16.46
CA THR A 7 -17.30 -2.26 -16.63
C THR A 7 -16.66 -1.75 -16.81
N ARG A 8 -16.71 -1.54 -16.62
CA ARG A 8 -15.84 -1.60 -16.85
C ARG A 8 -15.11 -1.52 -17.15
N LYS A 9 -15.16 -1.39 -17.06
CA LYS A 9 -14.20 -1.74 -17.38
C LYS A 9 -13.49 -1.61 -17.63
N PRO A 10 -13.63 -1.54 -17.60
CA PRO A 10 -12.66 -1.81 -17.93
C PRO A 10 -11.99 -1.54 -18.00
N ALA A 11 -11.93 -1.59 -17.92
CA ALA A 11 -10.92 -1.87 -18.14
C ALA A 11 -10.29 -1.70 -18.21
N THR A 12 -10.17 -1.68 -18.08
CA THR A 12 -9.33 -1.95 -18.33
C THR A 12 -8.59 -1.76 -18.44
N SER A 13 -8.29 -1.87 -18.29
CA SER A 13 -7.49 -1.98 -18.61
C SER A 13 -6.67 -1.83 -18.61
N SER A 14 -6.31 -1.93 -18.72
CA SER A 14 -5.50 -1.97 -18.85
C SER A 14 -4.60 -1.81 -18.82
N THR A 15 -4.38 -1.50 -18.77
CA THR A 15 -3.37 -1.52 -18.99
C THR A 15 -2.43 -2.09 -18.60
N GLY A 16 -2.33 -2.46 -19.07
CA GLY A 16 -1.51 -3.38 -18.78
C GLY A 16 -0.72 -3.34 -17.88
N THR A 17 -0.94 -3.53 -17.25
CA THR A 17 0.09 -3.51 -16.46
C THR A 17 0.29 -4.72 -15.77
N ALA A 18 1.38 -4.80 -15.32
CA ALA A 18 1.93 -5.96 -14.75
C ALA A 18 1.23 -6.48 -13.56
N SER A 19 0.48 -5.69 -12.91
CA SER A 19 -0.10 -6.05 -11.63
C SER A 19 -1.54 -6.42 -11.70
N SER A 20 -2.06 -6.64 -12.89
CA SER A 20 -3.48 -6.75 -13.08
C SER A 20 -4.18 -7.80 -12.23
N GLY A 21 -3.59 -8.97 -12.02
CA GLY A 21 -4.23 -10.02 -11.25
C GLY A 21 -4.38 -9.68 -9.78
N PHE A 22 -3.41 -9.03 -9.21
CA PHE A 22 -3.45 -8.66 -7.79
C PHE A 22 -4.20 -7.38 -7.54
N THR A 23 -4.31 -6.55 -8.57
CA THR A 23 -5.07 -5.30 -8.46
C THR A 23 -6.51 -5.56 -8.04
N GLU A 24 -7.14 -6.58 -8.63
CA GLU A 24 -8.51 -6.93 -8.29
C GLU A 24 -8.61 -7.46 -6.86
N GLU A 25 -7.62 -8.21 -6.40
CA GLU A 25 -7.63 -8.70 -5.04
C GLU A 25 -7.50 -7.56 -4.03
N ILE A 26 -6.67 -6.57 -4.34
CA ILE A 26 -6.52 -5.40 -3.47
C ILE A 26 -7.81 -4.57 -3.47
N ASP A 27 -8.43 -4.42 -4.65
CA ASP A 27 -9.73 -3.75 -4.74
C ASP A 27 -10.74 -4.43 -3.82
N ALA A 28 -10.73 -5.76 -3.77
CA ALA A 28 -11.66 -6.51 -2.93
C ALA A 28 -11.36 -6.30 -1.45
N ILE A 29 -10.09 -6.25 -1.06
CA ILE A 29 -9.71 -6.00 0.32
C ILE A 29 -10.25 -4.63 0.77
N ILE A 30 -10.08 -3.62 -0.06
CA ILE A 30 -10.56 -2.27 0.23
C ILE A 30 -12.08 -2.26 0.31
N ARG A 31 -12.73 -2.88 -0.67
CA ARG A 31 -14.19 -2.88 -0.77
C ARG A 31 -14.85 -3.63 0.39
N ASN A 32 -14.19 -4.68 0.87
CA ASN A 32 -14.73 -5.48 1.96
C ASN A 32 -14.53 -4.84 3.33
N SER A 33 -13.77 -3.76 3.40
CA SER A 33 -13.66 -2.97 4.61
C SER A 33 -14.69 -1.85 4.52
N ASP A 34 -15.75 -1.92 5.30
CA ASP A 34 -16.83 -0.94 5.21
C ASP A 34 -16.70 0.17 6.23
N ASP A 35 -15.48 0.43 6.68
CA ASP A 35 -15.22 1.55 7.58
C ASP A 35 -14.06 2.39 7.04
N TRP A 36 -13.60 3.35 7.84
CA TRP A 36 -12.59 4.31 7.47
C TRP A 36 -11.25 3.67 7.02
N ARG A 37 -10.99 2.43 7.46
CA ARG A 37 -9.72 1.78 7.11
C ARG A 37 -9.63 1.47 5.62
N GLY A 38 -10.74 1.09 5.00
CA GLY A 38 -10.76 0.85 3.56
C GLY A 38 -10.44 2.11 2.78
N GLU A 39 -11.04 3.23 3.19
CA GLU A 39 -10.79 4.51 2.56
C GLU A 39 -9.34 4.94 2.72
N THR A 40 -8.80 4.77 3.91
CA THR A 40 -7.40 5.12 4.19
C THR A 40 -6.45 4.28 3.34
N LEU A 41 -6.68 2.96 3.29
CA LEU A 41 -5.85 2.08 2.49
C LEU A 41 -5.91 2.45 1.01
N SER A 42 -7.10 2.81 0.53
CA SER A 42 -7.28 3.23 -0.85
C SER A 42 -6.44 4.48 -1.16
N ARG A 43 -6.41 5.44 -0.26
CA ARG A 43 -5.61 6.64 -0.43
C ARG A 43 -4.12 6.34 -0.42
N LEU A 44 -3.68 5.49 0.50
CA LEU A 44 -2.26 5.10 0.56
C LEU A 44 -1.85 4.39 -0.72
N ARG A 45 -2.71 3.50 -1.23
CA ARG A 45 -2.47 2.81 -2.48
C ARG A 45 -2.26 3.79 -3.63
N GLY A 46 -3.12 4.80 -3.70
CA GLY A 46 -3.01 5.82 -4.74
C GLY A 46 -1.70 6.58 -4.67
N ILE A 47 -1.25 6.89 -3.47
CA ILE A 47 0.01 7.60 -3.28
C ILE A 47 1.19 6.73 -3.71
N VAL A 48 1.18 5.45 -3.33
CA VAL A 48 2.25 4.52 -3.70
C VAL A 48 2.34 4.36 -5.21
N LEU A 49 1.20 4.09 -5.86
CA LEU A 49 1.18 3.89 -7.30
C LEU A 49 1.53 5.17 -8.05
N GLY A 50 1.15 6.32 -7.49
CA GLY A 50 1.48 7.60 -8.08
C GLY A 50 2.94 7.98 -7.94
N ALA A 51 3.65 7.37 -7.00
CA ALA A 51 5.06 7.67 -6.80
C ALA A 51 5.95 7.02 -7.85
N GLY A 52 5.51 5.89 -8.45
CA GLY A 52 6.31 5.26 -9.49
C GLY A 52 5.49 4.34 -10.35
N PRO A 53 5.48 4.55 -11.67
CA PRO A 53 4.67 3.75 -12.58
C PRO A 53 5.14 2.30 -12.72
N ALA A 54 6.38 2.02 -12.33
CA ALA A 54 6.91 0.66 -12.40
C ALA A 54 6.63 -0.17 -11.17
N VAL A 55 5.97 0.39 -10.16
CA VAL A 55 5.62 -0.36 -8.95
C VAL A 55 4.60 -1.43 -9.27
N VAL A 56 4.84 -2.64 -8.75
CA VAL A 56 3.97 -3.79 -8.95
C VAL A 56 3.20 -4.05 -7.66
N GLU A 57 1.89 -4.26 -7.78
CA GLU A 57 1.05 -4.62 -6.65
C GLU A 57 0.94 -6.13 -6.56
N GLU A 58 1.03 -6.67 -5.34
CA GLU A 58 0.85 -8.09 -5.08
C GLU A 58 0.06 -8.27 -3.80
N VAL A 59 -0.44 -9.48 -3.60
CA VAL A 59 -1.05 -9.88 -2.33
C VAL A 59 -0.27 -11.06 -1.82
N LYS A 60 0.21 -10.96 -0.58
CA LYS A 60 1.07 -11.98 0.00
C LYS A 60 0.58 -12.40 1.38
N TRP A 61 1.14 -13.48 1.86
CA TRP A 61 0.96 -13.95 3.23
C TRP A 61 -0.49 -14.25 3.59
N LYS A 62 -1.20 -14.93 2.68
CA LYS A 62 -2.52 -15.46 2.97
C LYS A 62 -2.38 -16.57 4.01
N LYS A 63 -3.27 -16.56 5.00
CA LYS A 63 -3.26 -17.54 6.07
C LYS A 63 -4.67 -17.69 6.62
N PRO A 64 -4.95 -18.76 7.41
CA PRO A 64 -6.32 -18.95 7.91
C PRO A 64 -6.91 -17.76 8.64
N SER A 65 -6.10 -17.05 9.42
CA SER A 65 -6.57 -15.87 10.15
C SER A 65 -6.69 -14.64 9.24
N ARG A 66 -6.12 -14.68 8.04
CA ARG A 66 -6.20 -13.57 7.09
C ARG A 66 -6.16 -14.17 5.69
N PRO A 67 -7.27 -14.81 5.25
CA PRO A 67 -7.27 -15.50 3.95
C PRO A 67 -7.10 -14.56 2.76
N GLU A 68 -7.45 -13.29 2.91
CA GLU A 68 -7.30 -12.31 1.85
C GLU A 68 -5.86 -11.85 1.65
N GLY A 69 -4.96 -12.11 2.61
CA GLY A 69 -3.59 -11.64 2.55
C GLY A 69 -3.46 -10.15 2.77
N VAL A 70 -2.30 -9.60 2.44
CA VAL A 70 -2.05 -8.17 2.57
C VAL A 70 -1.49 -7.62 1.26
N PRO A 71 -1.83 -6.36 0.92
CA PRO A 71 -1.26 -5.72 -0.25
C PRO A 71 0.22 -5.41 -0.03
N VAL A 72 1.01 -5.69 -1.06
CA VAL A 72 2.45 -5.46 -1.06
C VAL A 72 2.81 -4.72 -2.34
N TRP A 73 3.60 -3.68 -2.23
CA TRP A 73 4.05 -2.92 -3.39
C TRP A 73 5.55 -3.10 -3.53
N SER A 74 5.98 -3.46 -4.74
CA SER A 74 7.35 -3.86 -5.03
C SER A 74 7.93 -3.13 -6.22
N LEU A 75 9.22 -2.88 -6.18
CA LEU A 75 10.01 -2.39 -7.29
C LEU A 75 11.43 -2.90 -7.03
N ASP A 76 11.81 -3.96 -7.75
CA ASP A 76 13.08 -4.65 -7.51
C ASP A 76 13.23 -5.10 -6.07
N GLY A 77 12.13 -5.55 -5.49
CA GLY A 77 12.03 -5.95 -4.08
C GLY A 77 10.90 -5.20 -3.41
N ILE A 78 10.53 -5.60 -2.23
CA ILE A 78 9.41 -4.99 -1.53
C ILE A 78 9.74 -3.55 -1.14
N VAL A 79 8.86 -2.63 -1.52
CA VAL A 79 8.96 -1.22 -1.13
C VAL A 79 8.20 -0.98 0.17
N CYS A 80 6.93 -1.39 0.19
CA CYS A 80 6.12 -1.23 1.39
C CYS A 80 4.95 -2.22 1.39
N ILE A 81 4.36 -2.39 2.57
CA ILE A 81 3.30 -3.36 2.83
C ILE A 81 2.16 -2.62 3.54
N GLY A 82 0.92 -2.86 3.09
CA GLY A 82 -0.25 -2.27 3.73
C GLY A 82 -0.94 -3.28 4.61
N GLU A 83 -1.31 -2.87 5.84
CA GLU A 83 -2.06 -3.74 6.75
C GLU A 83 -3.18 -2.96 7.42
N MET A 84 -4.33 -3.59 7.54
CA MET A 84 -5.43 -3.04 8.32
C MET A 84 -5.38 -3.63 9.72
N LEU A 85 -5.10 -2.78 10.70
CA LEU A 85 -5.10 -3.16 12.10
C LEU A 85 -6.43 -2.78 12.71
N LYS A 86 -6.66 -3.16 13.96
CA LYS A 86 -7.93 -2.87 14.62
C LYS A 86 -8.23 -1.37 14.67
N ASN A 87 -7.23 -0.56 15.02
CA ASN A 87 -7.42 0.87 15.22
C ASN A 87 -6.52 1.73 14.34
N ALA A 88 -5.95 1.14 13.29
CA ALA A 88 -5.04 1.88 12.41
C ALA A 88 -4.88 1.16 11.09
N VAL A 89 -4.43 1.88 10.09
CA VAL A 89 -3.92 1.29 8.87
C VAL A 89 -2.42 1.50 8.89
N ARG A 90 -1.67 0.42 8.78
CA ARG A 90 -0.20 0.47 8.88
C ARG A 90 0.43 0.33 7.51
N LEU A 91 1.39 1.21 7.23
CA LEU A 91 2.22 1.09 6.05
C LEU A 91 3.63 0.77 6.52
N THR A 92 4.11 -0.42 6.19
CA THR A 92 5.38 -0.95 6.69
C THR A 92 6.44 -0.87 5.60
N PHE A 93 7.63 -0.41 5.98
CA PHE A 93 8.77 -0.30 5.08
C PHE A 93 9.85 -1.26 5.58
N PRO A 94 10.07 -2.40 4.89
CA PRO A 94 11.03 -3.41 5.36
C PRO A 94 12.45 -2.90 5.49
N LYS A 95 12.82 -1.88 4.73
CA LYS A 95 14.15 -1.27 4.83
C LYS A 95 14.12 0.07 5.55
N GLY A 96 13.08 0.30 6.33
CA GLY A 96 12.84 1.60 6.95
C GLY A 96 13.97 2.07 7.85
N ALA A 97 14.67 1.15 8.52
CA ALA A 97 15.76 1.53 9.41
C ALA A 97 16.94 2.17 8.66
N GLN A 98 17.04 1.94 7.34
CA GLN A 98 18.07 2.53 6.50
C GLN A 98 17.65 3.87 5.91
N MET A 99 16.41 4.28 6.12
CA MET A 99 15.86 5.48 5.52
C MET A 99 16.07 6.68 6.42
N LYS A 100 16.16 7.85 5.79
CA LYS A 100 16.44 9.08 6.53
C LYS A 100 15.19 9.66 7.20
N ASP A 101 14.04 9.51 6.54
CA ASP A 101 12.77 10.00 7.05
C ASP A 101 12.88 11.43 7.59
N PRO A 102 13.23 12.40 6.74
CA PRO A 102 13.49 13.76 7.22
C PRO A 102 12.27 14.43 7.85
N LYS A 103 11.07 14.00 7.49
CA LYS A 103 9.83 14.56 8.05
C LYS A 103 9.33 13.77 9.25
N LYS A 104 10.07 12.75 9.68
CA LYS A 104 9.77 11.95 10.85
C LYS A 104 8.39 11.33 10.81
N LEU A 105 8.08 10.69 9.68
CA LEU A 105 6.79 10.04 9.49
C LEU A 105 6.67 8.70 10.24
N PHE A 106 7.78 7.98 10.39
CA PHE A 106 7.74 6.69 11.09
C PHE A 106 7.33 6.86 12.54
N ASN A 107 6.28 6.16 12.92
CA ASN A 107 5.75 6.21 14.30
C ASN A 107 5.47 4.83 14.87
N ALA A 108 5.87 3.75 14.16
CA ALA A 108 5.66 2.38 14.60
C ALA A 108 6.85 1.53 14.20
N ARG A 109 7.02 0.41 14.88
CA ARG A 109 8.13 -0.51 14.66
C ARG A 109 9.49 0.15 14.85
N LEU A 110 9.57 1.13 15.73
CA LEU A 110 10.77 1.96 15.89
C LEU A 110 11.95 1.24 16.53
N ASP A 111 11.68 0.14 17.21
CA ASP A 111 12.73 -0.65 17.87
C ASP A 111 13.17 -1.86 17.05
N SER A 112 12.65 -2.03 15.85
CA SER A 112 13.10 -3.09 14.96
C SER A 112 14.48 -2.76 14.40
N SER A 113 15.27 -3.77 14.12
CA SER A 113 16.61 -3.57 13.57
C SER A 113 16.59 -3.17 12.09
N SER A 114 15.52 -3.47 11.38
CA SER A 114 15.46 -3.19 9.93
C SER A 114 14.18 -2.51 9.48
N VAL A 115 13.07 -2.76 10.13
CA VAL A 115 11.74 -2.35 9.69
C VAL A 115 11.31 -1.06 10.38
N ARG A 116 10.56 -0.22 9.65
CA ARG A 116 9.86 0.91 10.24
C ARG A 116 8.47 0.96 9.65
N ALA A 117 7.55 1.58 10.35
CA ALA A 117 6.18 1.66 9.87
C ALA A 117 5.53 2.98 10.27
N ILE A 118 4.45 3.30 9.55
CA ILE A 118 3.60 4.43 9.87
C ILE A 118 2.21 3.89 10.15
N ASP A 119 1.67 4.21 11.31
CA ASP A 119 0.28 3.89 11.64
C ASP A 119 -0.56 5.12 11.43
N PHE A 120 -1.60 5.00 10.60
CA PHE A 120 -2.56 6.06 10.34
C PHE A 120 -3.84 5.73 11.08
N CYS A 121 -4.27 6.62 11.96
CA CYS A 121 -5.49 6.43 12.74
C CYS A 121 -6.65 7.16 12.10
N GLU A 122 -7.86 6.81 12.53
CA GLU A 122 -9.07 7.42 11.99
C GLU A 122 -9.02 8.94 12.14
N GLY A 123 -9.35 9.64 11.06
CA GLY A 123 -9.39 11.09 11.06
C GLY A 123 -8.06 11.78 10.88
N GLU A 124 -6.97 11.04 10.86
CA GLU A 124 -5.67 11.65 10.66
C GLU A 124 -5.48 12.07 9.22
N LYS A 125 -4.86 13.22 9.04
CA LYS A 125 -4.53 13.71 7.73
C LYS A 125 -3.29 12.99 7.21
N ILE A 126 -3.33 12.55 5.96
CA ILE A 126 -2.18 11.90 5.34
C ILE A 126 -1.30 12.97 4.69
N PRO A 127 -0.02 13.09 5.07
CA PRO A 127 0.87 14.08 4.47
C PRO A 127 1.37 13.56 3.13
N GLU A 128 0.59 13.75 2.08
CA GLU A 128 0.81 13.11 0.79
C GLU A 128 2.17 13.39 0.18
N ALA A 129 2.61 14.65 0.17
CA ALA A 129 3.88 15.00 -0.45
C ALA A 129 5.05 14.38 0.30
N ALA A 130 5.01 14.44 1.63
CA ALA A 130 6.08 13.87 2.44
C ALA A 130 6.09 12.35 2.33
N LEU A 131 4.91 11.73 2.28
CA LEU A 131 4.81 10.28 2.15
C LEU A 131 5.30 9.83 0.77
N ARG A 132 4.96 10.55 -0.28
CA ARG A 132 5.46 10.23 -1.62
C ARG A 132 6.98 10.28 -1.66
N ALA A 133 7.58 11.29 -1.04
CA ALA A 133 9.04 11.40 -0.98
C ALA A 133 9.66 10.23 -0.23
N LEU A 134 9.01 9.79 0.84
CA LEU A 134 9.49 8.65 1.62
C LEU A 134 9.42 7.36 0.80
N ILE A 135 8.33 7.18 0.05
CA ILE A 135 8.17 6.01 -0.81
C ILE A 135 9.25 6.01 -1.90
N LEU A 136 9.55 7.17 -2.48
CA LEU A 136 10.61 7.28 -3.47
C LEU A 136 11.97 6.94 -2.87
N GLU A 137 12.22 7.33 -1.64
CA GLU A 137 13.46 6.95 -0.94
C GLU A 137 13.52 5.44 -0.79
N ALA A 138 12.41 4.81 -0.41
CA ALA A 138 12.37 3.35 -0.25
C ALA A 138 12.63 2.64 -1.58
N MET A 139 12.07 3.15 -2.67
CA MET A 139 12.31 2.60 -3.99
C MET A 139 13.79 2.66 -4.34
N GLY A 140 14.44 3.77 -4.01
CA GLY A 140 15.85 3.96 -4.31
C GLY A 140 16.76 2.97 -3.60
N LEU A 141 16.33 2.43 -2.47
CA LEU A 141 17.11 1.44 -1.75
C LEU A 141 17.12 0.08 -2.45
N ASN A 142 16.19 -0.15 -3.36
CA ASN A 142 16.07 -1.45 -4.04
C ASN A 142 16.80 -1.48 -5.40
N VAL A 143 17.27 -0.35 -5.87
CA VAL A 143 17.91 -0.30 -7.19
C VAL A 143 19.37 0.04 -7.10
#